data_8f4428ffb1b6bd802e95b30f26162ad0
#
_entry.id   8f4428ffb1b6bd802e95b30f26162ad0
#
_cell.length_a   1.000
_cell.length_b   1.000
_cell.length_c   1.000
_cell.angle_alpha   90.00
_cell.angle_beta   90.00
_cell.angle_gamma   90.00
#
_symmetry.space_group_name_H-M   'P 1'
#
loop_
_entity.id
_entity.type
_entity.pdbx_description
1 polymer ?
#
loop_
_entity_poly.entity_id
_entity_poly.type
_entity_poly.pdbx_seq_one_letter_code
_entity_poly.pdbx_strand_id
1 'polypeptide(L)'
;MLNAALCLKTSLVVLLTRKGCCPSGLDELLLFAEEVIETAERANFPLKRLVLDPVLRPRLTTDPSGSLVNRPDATFFAEAIVLMKMLRKKRPIKTAAGISNLTVGMDRRKRENFEPAAIRLLQGAGLDYLIMDCSNRQLLERIRQDEDTPCLSLIKSDMANRLDVTL
;
A
#
# COMPACT_ATOMS: atom_id res chain seq x y z
N MET A 1 -1.50 -13.37 18.92
CA MET A 1 -1.30 -11.90 18.74
C MET A 1 -2.53 -11.09 19.17
N LEU A 2 -3.74 -11.38 18.68
CA LEU A 2 -4.96 -10.61 19.05
C LEU A 2 -5.17 -10.51 20.57
N ASN A 3 -5.10 -11.61 21.32
CA ASN A 3 -5.26 -11.59 22.76
C ASN A 3 -4.22 -10.71 23.48
N ALA A 4 -2.96 -10.75 23.03
CA ALA A 4 -1.92 -9.88 23.58
C ALA A 4 -2.22 -8.41 23.33
N ALA A 5 -2.63 -8.06 22.10
CA ALA A 5 -3.00 -6.69 21.75
C ALA A 5 -4.25 -6.20 22.49
N LEU A 6 -5.19 -7.10 22.80
CA LEU A 6 -6.34 -6.80 23.66
C LEU A 6 -5.89 -6.47 25.08
N CYS A 7 -5.10 -7.35 25.69
CA CYS A 7 -4.60 -7.17 27.07
C CYS A 7 -3.76 -5.89 27.22
N LEU A 8 -2.88 -5.63 26.26
CA LEU A 8 -2.01 -4.45 26.26
C LEU A 8 -2.70 -3.16 25.78
N LYS A 9 -3.96 -3.25 25.37
CA LYS A 9 -4.74 -2.13 24.81
C LYS A 9 -4.02 -1.41 23.66
N THR A 10 -3.22 -2.12 22.83
CA THR A 10 -2.49 -1.59 21.68
C THR A 10 -3.27 -1.73 20.39
N SER A 11 -2.86 -1.00 19.35
CA SER A 11 -3.27 -1.27 17.98
C SER A 11 -2.51 -2.48 17.43
N LEU A 12 -3.09 -3.15 16.44
CA LEU A 12 -2.49 -4.30 15.77
C LEU A 12 -2.36 -4.01 14.28
N VAL A 13 -1.13 -4.03 13.77
CA VAL A 13 -0.86 -3.99 12.33
C VAL A 13 -0.83 -5.43 11.82
N VAL A 14 -1.62 -5.71 10.80
CA VAL A 14 -1.69 -7.02 10.15
C VAL A 14 -1.32 -6.87 8.69
N LEU A 15 -0.26 -7.57 8.30
CA LEU A 15 0.14 -7.69 6.90
C LEU A 15 -0.83 -8.62 6.19
N LEU A 16 -1.39 -8.18 5.07
CA LEU A 16 -2.30 -8.99 4.25
C LEU A 16 -1.51 -9.99 3.42
N THR A 17 -0.92 -10.97 4.14
CA THR A 17 -0.18 -12.08 3.57
C THR A 17 -0.63 -13.39 4.19
N ARG A 18 -0.55 -14.50 3.46
CA ARG A 18 -0.86 -15.83 3.96
C ARG A 18 0.37 -16.73 3.85
N LYS A 19 0.87 -17.26 4.97
CA LYS A 19 2.08 -18.09 5.03
C LYS A 19 3.30 -17.45 4.33
N GLY A 20 3.44 -16.12 4.44
CA GLY A 20 4.51 -15.36 3.80
C GLY A 20 4.31 -15.06 2.32
N CYS A 21 3.21 -15.52 1.72
CA CYS A 21 2.86 -15.20 0.33
C CYS A 21 1.96 -13.96 0.28
N CYS A 22 2.27 -13.05 -0.62
CA CYS A 22 1.41 -11.89 -0.92
C CYS A 22 0.25 -12.32 -1.82
N PRO A 23 -0.92 -11.63 -1.76
CA PRO A 23 -2.03 -11.87 -2.66
C PRO A 23 -1.63 -11.75 -4.13
N SER A 24 -2.25 -12.54 -5.00
CA SER A 24 -2.00 -12.54 -6.44
C SER A 24 -2.75 -11.42 -7.17
N GLY A 25 -3.81 -10.89 -6.57
CA GLY A 25 -4.65 -9.85 -7.15
C GLY A 25 -5.69 -9.32 -6.15
N LEU A 26 -6.60 -8.46 -6.65
CA LEU A 26 -7.60 -7.75 -5.83
C LEU A 26 -8.53 -8.72 -5.08
N ASP A 27 -9.01 -9.77 -5.73
CA ASP A 27 -9.95 -10.70 -5.10
C ASP A 27 -9.34 -11.41 -3.90
N GLU A 28 -8.09 -11.87 -4.04
CA GLU A 28 -7.38 -12.51 -2.94
C GLU A 28 -7.00 -11.50 -1.85
N LEU A 29 -6.66 -10.27 -2.23
CA LEU A 29 -6.39 -9.18 -1.30
C LEU A 29 -7.63 -8.84 -0.45
N LEU A 30 -8.81 -8.78 -1.08
CA LEU A 30 -10.09 -8.56 -0.40
C LEU A 30 -10.44 -9.74 0.51
N LEU A 31 -10.23 -10.97 0.04
CA LEU A 31 -10.46 -12.17 0.84
C LEU A 31 -9.59 -12.17 2.11
N PHE A 32 -8.30 -11.85 1.98
CA PHE A 32 -7.41 -11.79 3.15
C PHE A 32 -7.83 -10.70 4.13
N ALA A 33 -8.26 -9.54 3.62
CA ALA A 33 -8.75 -8.46 4.46
C ALA A 33 -10.00 -8.87 5.25
N GLU A 34 -10.98 -9.49 4.60
CA GLU A 34 -12.19 -9.97 5.25
C GLU A 34 -11.89 -11.07 6.30
N GLU A 35 -11.04 -12.05 6.00
CA GLU A 35 -10.63 -13.09 6.96
C GLU A 35 -10.00 -12.48 8.24
N VAL A 36 -9.17 -11.45 8.08
CA VAL A 36 -8.57 -10.73 9.22
C VAL A 36 -9.63 -9.99 10.01
N ILE A 37 -10.55 -9.32 9.33
CA ILE A 37 -11.64 -8.55 9.95
C ILE A 37 -12.56 -9.49 10.74
N GLU A 38 -13.04 -10.56 10.14
CA GLU A 38 -13.89 -11.56 10.80
C GLU A 38 -13.19 -12.19 12.02
N THR A 39 -11.88 -12.45 11.88
CA THR A 39 -11.10 -12.98 13.00
C THR A 39 -10.99 -11.98 14.13
N ALA A 40 -10.82 -10.70 13.84
CA ALA A 40 -10.82 -9.64 14.83
C ALA A 40 -12.19 -9.48 15.50
N GLU A 41 -13.28 -9.51 14.74
CA GLU A 41 -14.66 -9.42 15.23
C GLU A 41 -14.99 -10.61 16.16
N ARG A 42 -14.67 -11.84 15.74
CA ARG A 42 -14.85 -13.05 16.58
C ARG A 42 -14.07 -12.99 17.89
N ALA A 43 -12.92 -12.33 17.89
CA ALA A 43 -12.11 -12.11 19.08
C ALA A 43 -12.55 -10.87 19.90
N ASN A 44 -13.64 -10.19 19.53
CA ASN A 44 -14.07 -8.90 20.10
C ASN A 44 -12.96 -7.83 20.10
N PHE A 45 -12.07 -7.86 19.10
CA PHE A 45 -11.03 -6.86 18.93
C PHE A 45 -11.62 -5.58 18.32
N PRO A 46 -11.39 -4.40 18.91
CA PRO A 46 -11.94 -3.14 18.39
C PRO A 46 -11.37 -2.81 17.01
N LEU A 47 -12.21 -2.80 15.96
CA LEU A 47 -11.78 -2.57 14.57
C LEU A 47 -11.05 -1.23 14.39
N LYS A 48 -11.37 -0.19 15.17
CA LYS A 48 -10.63 1.09 15.16
C LYS A 48 -9.16 0.98 15.59
N ARG A 49 -8.76 -0.14 16.19
CA ARG A 49 -7.38 -0.45 16.57
C ARG A 49 -6.71 -1.44 15.60
N LEU A 50 -7.46 -1.93 14.60
CA LEU A 50 -6.94 -2.77 13.53
C LEU A 50 -6.37 -1.88 12.44
N VAL A 51 -5.16 -2.22 11.99
CA VAL A 51 -4.47 -1.56 10.87
C VAL A 51 -4.11 -2.63 9.86
N LEU A 52 -4.57 -2.51 8.63
CA LEU A 52 -4.28 -3.45 7.56
C LEU A 52 -3.19 -2.90 6.63
N ASP A 53 -2.19 -3.71 6.35
CA ASP A 53 -1.10 -3.38 5.41
C ASP A 53 -1.16 -4.34 4.21
N PRO A 54 -1.48 -3.87 2.99
CA PRO A 54 -1.52 -4.69 1.78
C PRO A 54 -0.14 -5.16 1.31
N VAL A 55 0.93 -4.72 1.96
CA VAL A 55 2.33 -5.07 1.65
C VAL A 55 2.70 -4.73 0.21
N LEU A 56 2.79 -3.43 -0.07
CA LEU A 56 3.26 -2.94 -1.38
C LEU A 56 4.59 -3.61 -1.74
N ARG A 57 4.72 -4.03 -3.00
CA ARG A 57 5.87 -4.83 -3.44
C ARG A 57 6.35 -4.42 -4.83
N PRO A 58 7.63 -4.69 -5.16
CA PRO A 58 8.09 -4.62 -6.53
C PRO A 58 7.63 -5.88 -7.30
N ARG A 59 7.62 -5.77 -8.61
CA ARG A 59 7.50 -6.88 -9.54
C ARG A 59 8.85 -7.14 -10.19
N LEU A 60 9.29 -8.39 -10.20
CA LEU A 60 10.47 -8.81 -10.94
C LEU A 60 10.13 -8.90 -12.43
N THR A 61 10.86 -8.17 -13.26
CA THR A 61 10.68 -8.15 -14.72
C THR A 61 12.02 -8.30 -15.41
N THR A 62 12.01 -8.71 -16.68
CA THR A 62 13.22 -8.72 -17.52
C THR A 62 13.32 -7.40 -18.26
N ASP A 63 14.47 -6.75 -18.22
CA ASP A 63 14.76 -5.55 -19.00
C ASP A 63 15.13 -5.91 -20.47
N PRO A 64 15.27 -4.93 -21.37
CA PRO A 64 15.66 -5.18 -22.76
C PRO A 64 17.02 -5.86 -22.95
N SER A 65 17.89 -5.82 -21.94
CA SER A 65 19.20 -6.53 -21.95
C SER A 65 19.09 -7.99 -21.52
N GLY A 66 17.88 -8.47 -21.09
CA GLY A 66 17.66 -9.79 -20.56
C GLY A 66 17.95 -9.91 -19.06
N SER A 67 18.31 -8.82 -18.39
CA SER A 67 18.60 -8.80 -16.96
C SER A 67 17.32 -8.71 -16.12
N LEU A 68 17.27 -9.44 -15.00
CA LEU A 68 16.17 -9.35 -14.04
C LEU A 68 16.26 -8.04 -13.24
N VAL A 69 15.21 -7.25 -13.27
CA VAL A 69 15.11 -5.97 -12.57
C VAL A 69 13.82 -5.86 -11.78
N ASN A 70 13.89 -5.22 -10.64
CA ASN A 70 12.72 -4.87 -9.85
C ASN A 70 12.06 -3.60 -10.43
N ARG A 71 10.75 -3.65 -10.60
CA ARG A 71 9.92 -2.48 -10.94
C ARG A 71 8.75 -2.39 -9.97
N PRO A 72 8.18 -1.19 -9.74
CA PRO A 72 6.92 -1.09 -9.00
C PRO A 72 5.85 -1.97 -9.62
N ASP A 73 5.15 -2.75 -8.80
CA ASP A 73 3.98 -3.49 -9.26
C ASP A 73 2.78 -2.55 -9.33
N ALA A 74 2.62 -1.88 -10.47
CA ALA A 74 1.57 -0.88 -10.67
C ALA A 74 0.16 -1.48 -10.57
N THR A 75 -0.02 -2.73 -10.98
CA THR A 75 -1.30 -3.43 -10.86
C THR A 75 -1.65 -3.64 -9.40
N PHE A 76 -0.74 -4.25 -8.64
CA PHE A 76 -0.97 -4.49 -7.21
C PHE A 76 -1.09 -3.18 -6.41
N PHE A 77 -0.34 -2.14 -6.80
CA PHE A 77 -0.48 -0.82 -6.21
C PHE A 77 -1.88 -0.22 -6.40
N ALA A 78 -2.44 -0.36 -7.61
CA ALA A 78 -3.79 0.07 -7.91
C ALA A 78 -4.84 -0.72 -7.12
N GLU A 79 -4.68 -2.03 -7.00
CA GLU A 79 -5.54 -2.91 -6.20
C GLU A 79 -5.51 -2.55 -4.71
N ALA A 80 -4.32 -2.23 -4.17
CA ALA A 80 -4.19 -1.74 -2.80
C ALA A 80 -4.94 -0.42 -2.57
N ILE A 81 -4.91 0.49 -3.54
CA ILE A 81 -5.70 1.74 -3.51
C ILE A 81 -7.21 1.44 -3.50
N VAL A 82 -7.67 0.51 -4.32
CA VAL A 82 -9.09 0.09 -4.34
C VAL A 82 -9.49 -0.47 -2.98
N LEU A 83 -8.69 -1.37 -2.41
CA LEU A 83 -8.94 -1.91 -1.07
C LEU A 83 -9.06 -0.80 -0.02
N MET A 84 -8.11 0.15 0.02
CA MET A 84 -8.13 1.26 0.99
C MET A 84 -9.40 2.09 0.88
N LYS A 85 -9.82 2.43 -0.35
CA LYS A 85 -11.08 3.17 -0.60
C LYS A 85 -12.31 2.40 -0.12
N MET A 86 -12.34 1.08 -0.34
CA MET A 86 -13.44 0.22 0.10
C MET A 86 -13.52 0.13 1.61
N LEU A 87 -12.40 -0.09 2.29
CA LEU A 87 -12.32 -0.17 3.75
C LEU A 87 -12.79 1.13 4.39
N ARG A 88 -12.29 2.26 3.90
CA ARG A 88 -12.66 3.59 4.42
C ARG A 88 -14.16 3.88 4.36
N LYS A 89 -14.85 3.38 3.33
CA LYS A 89 -16.30 3.59 3.16
C LYS A 89 -17.15 2.72 4.10
N LYS A 90 -16.66 1.54 4.46
CA LYS A 90 -17.50 0.53 5.09
C LYS A 90 -17.22 0.28 6.57
N ARG A 91 -15.99 0.52 7.04
CA ARG A 91 -15.56 0.08 8.38
C ARG A 91 -14.56 1.07 9.02
N PRO A 92 -14.52 1.20 10.35
CA PRO A 92 -13.57 2.06 11.06
C PRO A 92 -12.19 1.39 11.19
N ILE A 93 -11.67 0.85 10.09
CA ILE A 93 -10.37 0.16 10.01
C ILE A 93 -9.36 1.12 9.41
N LYS A 94 -8.17 1.11 9.96
CA LYS A 94 -7.06 1.91 9.46
C LYS A 94 -6.19 1.13 8.50
N THR A 95 -5.45 1.84 7.67
CA THR A 95 -4.53 1.26 6.70
C THR A 95 -3.11 1.78 6.88
N ALA A 96 -2.12 0.92 6.61
CA ALA A 96 -0.72 1.26 6.58
C ALA A 96 -0.09 0.82 5.25
N ALA A 97 0.99 1.45 4.83
CA ALA A 97 1.78 1.00 3.68
C ALA A 97 3.23 1.43 3.78
N GLY A 98 4.15 0.54 3.40
CA GLY A 98 5.58 0.81 3.29
C GLY A 98 5.95 1.22 1.87
N ILE A 99 6.28 2.51 1.63
CA ILE A 99 6.60 2.99 0.29
C ILE A 99 7.93 2.45 -0.23
N SER A 100 8.91 2.26 0.63
CA SER A 100 10.23 1.75 0.24
C SER A 100 10.18 0.33 -0.33
N ASN A 101 9.20 -0.48 0.08
CA ASN A 101 9.01 -1.83 -0.46
C ASN A 101 8.67 -1.79 -1.95
N LEU A 102 7.85 -0.82 -2.37
CA LEU A 102 7.43 -0.66 -3.77
C LEU A 102 8.59 -0.29 -4.69
N THR A 103 9.60 0.39 -4.16
CA THR A 103 10.71 0.96 -4.93
C THR A 103 12.05 0.22 -4.75
N VAL A 104 12.02 -0.96 -4.11
CA VAL A 104 13.22 -1.82 -3.94
C VAL A 104 13.89 -2.08 -5.30
N GLY A 105 15.21 -1.83 -5.38
CA GLY A 105 15.99 -2.02 -6.60
C GLY A 105 15.81 -0.94 -7.68
N MET A 106 15.00 0.07 -7.42
CA MET A 106 14.83 1.21 -8.31
C MET A 106 16.04 2.15 -8.27
N ASP A 107 16.43 2.69 -9.42
CA ASP A 107 17.42 3.77 -9.50
C ASP A 107 17.00 4.96 -8.63
N ARG A 108 17.97 5.59 -7.96
CA ARG A 108 17.73 6.68 -7.01
C ARG A 108 16.91 7.83 -7.63
N ARG A 109 17.27 8.30 -8.83
CA ARG A 109 16.57 9.43 -9.47
C ARG A 109 15.13 9.10 -9.81
N LYS A 110 14.88 7.86 -10.24
CA LYS A 110 13.52 7.38 -10.52
C LYS A 110 12.73 7.29 -9.23
N ARG A 111 13.33 6.77 -8.16
CA ARG A 111 12.70 6.68 -6.83
C ARG A 111 12.31 8.06 -6.30
N GLU A 112 13.21 9.04 -6.36
CA GLU A 112 12.98 10.41 -5.91
C GLU A 112 11.79 11.09 -6.59
N ASN A 113 11.44 10.70 -7.80
CA ASN A 113 10.26 11.20 -8.52
C ASN A 113 9.01 10.35 -8.28
N PHE A 114 9.18 9.03 -8.16
CA PHE A 114 8.07 8.08 -8.05
C PHE A 114 7.44 8.07 -6.65
N GLU A 115 8.26 8.05 -5.58
CA GLU A 115 7.76 7.94 -4.22
C GLU A 115 6.80 9.07 -3.81
N PRO A 116 7.09 10.36 -4.08
CA PRO A 116 6.14 11.43 -3.75
C PRO A 116 4.80 11.27 -4.47
N ALA A 117 4.81 10.90 -5.74
CA ALA A 117 3.58 10.69 -6.52
C ALA A 117 2.77 9.51 -5.99
N ALA A 118 3.43 8.37 -5.68
CA ALA A 118 2.78 7.20 -5.10
C ALA A 118 2.19 7.51 -3.72
N ILE A 119 2.91 8.26 -2.87
CA ILE A 119 2.43 8.67 -1.54
C ILE A 119 1.15 9.52 -1.66
N ARG A 120 1.09 10.46 -2.60
CA ARG A 120 -0.12 11.28 -2.83
C ARG A 120 -1.31 10.45 -3.26
N LEU A 121 -1.11 9.43 -4.10
CA LEU A 121 -2.19 8.52 -4.49
C LEU A 121 -2.71 7.72 -3.29
N LEU A 122 -1.80 7.24 -2.43
CA LEU A 122 -2.16 6.54 -1.20
C LEU A 122 -2.91 7.45 -0.22
N GLN A 123 -2.46 8.69 -0.05
CA GLN A 123 -3.15 9.70 0.77
C GLN A 123 -4.56 9.98 0.24
N GLY A 124 -4.70 10.17 -1.08
CA GLY A 124 -5.99 10.34 -1.74
C GLY A 124 -6.92 9.12 -1.61
N ALA A 125 -6.36 7.93 -1.47
CA ALA A 125 -7.10 6.70 -1.19
C ALA A 125 -7.53 6.58 0.28
N GLY A 126 -6.96 7.39 1.17
CA GLY A 126 -7.25 7.40 2.60
C GLY A 126 -6.30 6.58 3.44
N LEU A 127 -5.04 6.46 3.03
CA LEU A 127 -3.99 5.86 3.86
C LEU A 127 -3.85 6.60 5.19
N ASP A 128 -3.86 5.86 6.31
CA ASP A 128 -3.73 6.42 7.65
C ASP A 128 -2.27 6.50 8.12
N TYR A 129 -1.46 5.50 7.77
CA TYR A 129 -0.07 5.38 8.21
C TYR A 129 0.86 5.07 7.04
N LEU A 130 1.85 5.93 6.85
CA LEU A 130 2.92 5.72 5.89
C LEU A 130 4.20 5.28 6.61
N ILE A 131 4.77 4.14 6.19
CA ILE A 131 6.07 3.66 6.66
C ILE A 131 7.11 4.07 5.61
N MET A 132 8.05 4.93 6.02
CA MET A 132 9.06 5.49 5.13
C MET A 132 10.33 5.86 5.92
N ASP A 133 11.42 6.11 5.19
CA ASP A 133 12.64 6.66 5.77
C ASP A 133 12.45 8.15 6.09
N CYS A 134 12.25 8.46 7.37
CA CYS A 134 12.08 9.83 7.85
C CYS A 134 13.39 10.67 7.82
N SER A 135 14.55 10.06 7.57
CA SER A 135 15.80 10.78 7.36
C SER A 135 15.91 11.40 5.97
N ASN A 136 15.10 10.95 5.03
CA ASN A 136 15.04 11.48 3.67
C ASN A 136 14.31 12.84 3.64
N ARG A 137 15.05 13.91 3.95
CA ARG A 137 14.51 15.28 3.98
C ARG A 137 13.91 15.72 2.64
N GLN A 138 14.54 15.36 1.53
CA GLN A 138 14.04 15.72 0.19
C GLN A 138 12.66 15.11 -0.07
N LEU A 139 12.45 13.86 0.32
CA LEU A 139 11.15 13.21 0.19
C LEU A 139 10.09 13.91 1.05
N LEU A 140 10.44 14.24 2.31
CA LEU A 140 9.53 14.96 3.21
C LEU A 140 9.14 16.34 2.68
N GLU A 141 10.08 17.08 2.12
CA GLU A 141 9.82 18.40 1.51
C GLU A 141 8.89 18.25 0.30
N ARG A 142 9.15 17.30 -0.60
CA ARG A 142 8.30 17.06 -1.78
C ARG A 142 6.89 16.60 -1.43
N ILE A 143 6.70 15.85 -0.34
CA ILE A 143 5.38 15.45 0.14
C ILE A 143 4.61 16.67 0.67
N ARG A 144 5.30 17.61 1.31
CA ARG A 144 4.70 18.84 1.86
C ARG A 144 4.37 19.88 0.78
N GLN A 145 5.20 19.96 -0.26
CA GLN A 145 4.96 20.85 -1.40
C GLN A 145 3.88 20.19 -2.28
N ASP A 146 2.72 20.82 -2.36
CA ASP A 146 1.53 20.29 -3.07
C ASP A 146 1.68 20.41 -4.61
N GLU A 147 2.87 20.09 -5.14
CA GLU A 147 3.18 20.17 -6.56
C GLU A 147 2.70 18.93 -7.30
N ASP A 148 1.93 19.14 -8.37
CA ASP A 148 1.60 18.12 -9.35
C ASP A 148 2.89 17.60 -10.01
N THR A 149 3.36 16.45 -9.57
CA THR A 149 4.54 15.83 -10.18
C THR A 149 4.15 15.14 -11.48
N PRO A 150 4.94 15.31 -12.57
CA PRO A 150 4.66 14.66 -13.88
C PRO A 150 4.46 13.13 -13.76
N CYS A 151 5.07 12.49 -12.77
CA CYS A 151 4.89 11.07 -12.50
C CYS A 151 3.46 10.71 -12.04
N LEU A 152 2.71 11.65 -11.46
CA LEU A 152 1.36 11.38 -10.94
C LEU A 152 0.38 11.06 -12.08
N SER A 153 0.43 11.81 -13.17
CA SER A 153 -0.39 11.58 -14.36
C SER A 153 -0.05 10.25 -15.03
N LEU A 154 1.23 9.90 -15.11
CA LEU A 154 1.68 8.61 -15.67
C LEU A 154 1.21 7.43 -14.84
N ILE A 155 1.33 7.50 -13.50
CA ILE A 155 0.85 6.44 -12.61
C ILE A 155 -0.67 6.30 -12.71
N LYS A 156 -1.42 7.41 -12.71
CA LYS A 156 -2.88 7.39 -12.87
C LYS A 156 -3.31 6.78 -14.21
N SER A 157 -2.63 7.14 -15.30
CA SER A 157 -2.92 6.60 -16.63
C SER A 157 -2.64 5.09 -16.71
N ASP A 158 -1.51 4.62 -16.16
CA ASP A 158 -1.18 3.19 -16.13
C ASP A 158 -2.17 2.40 -15.28
N MET A 159 -2.60 2.95 -14.15
CA MET A 159 -3.64 2.37 -13.29
C MET A 159 -5.01 2.30 -13.98
N ALA A 160 -5.44 3.37 -14.65
CA ALA A 160 -6.71 3.42 -15.36
C ALA A 160 -6.77 2.37 -16.49
N ASN A 161 -5.69 2.26 -17.26
CA ASN A 161 -5.58 1.29 -18.36
C ASN A 161 -5.61 -0.17 -17.90
N ARG A 162 -5.24 -0.45 -16.63
CA ARG A 162 -5.14 -1.82 -16.11
C ARG A 162 -6.37 -2.28 -15.34
N LEU A 163 -7.13 -1.37 -14.77
CA LEU A 163 -8.26 -1.70 -13.90
C LEU A 163 -9.62 -1.49 -14.56
N ASP A 164 -9.65 -0.92 -15.77
CA ASP A 164 -10.90 -0.49 -16.44
C ASP A 164 -11.84 0.30 -15.50
N VAL A 165 -11.23 1.08 -14.58
CA VAL A 165 -11.91 1.84 -13.53
C VAL A 165 -11.64 3.32 -13.75
N THR A 166 -12.69 4.09 -13.90
CA THR A 166 -12.64 5.55 -13.83
C THR A 166 -12.33 5.95 -12.38
N LEU A 167 -11.13 6.44 -12.14
CA LEU A 167 -10.67 6.92 -10.83
C LEU A 167 -11.18 8.33 -10.54
#